data_75c64b790bac87541da7a76e8ec91d92
#
_entry.id   75c64b790bac87541da7a76e8ec91d92
#
_cell.length_a   1.000
_cell.length_b   1.000
_cell.length_c   1.000
_cell.angle_alpha   90.00
_cell.angle_beta   90.00
_cell.angle_gamma   90.00
#
_symmetry.space_group_name_H-M   'P 1'
#
loop_
_entity.id
_entity.type
_entity.pdbx_description
1 polymer ?
#
loop_
_entity_poly.entity_id
_entity_poly.type
_entity_poly.pdbx_seq_one_letter_code
_entity_poly.pdbx_strand_id
1 'polypeptide(L)'
;MLEEYISGTTLQQILDEQKVLKEEQVENIIRQLCSILLELHKAHPPIIHRDIKPSNIIISPDGVVKLIDMNAAKWSRNHSGRDTALIGTVGYAAPEQYGFASSCAQTDIYSVGILVNMMLTGVLPQERLARGAWGEIISCCTKMDPQERYNSIDQVIAAIDHIQSRSKDAERGIKCRYAPPGFRTLNPLTMLFATGGYFLIILLGFSLTVENSTPTVLRLNRIWFTLIFMAIIFFFGNYMDIQEKMGICKIRNTLLRIMVKLFLGFNILIAGIILLAIFEQIIT
;
A
#
# COMPACT_ATOMS: atom_id res chain seq x y z
N MET A 1 -24.31 -25.66 -30.78
CA MET A 1 -24.21 -25.16 -29.40
C MET A 1 -24.53 -23.67 -29.46
N LEU A 2 -25.46 -23.17 -28.66
CA LEU A 2 -25.74 -21.74 -28.57
C LEU A 2 -24.89 -21.21 -27.42
N GLU A 3 -23.97 -20.27 -27.71
CA GLU A 3 -23.15 -19.59 -26.69
C GLU A 3 -23.67 -18.16 -26.51
N GLU A 4 -23.67 -17.68 -25.27
CA GLU A 4 -24.02 -16.30 -24.98
C GLU A 4 -22.96 -15.35 -25.56
N TYR A 5 -23.39 -14.35 -26.32
CA TYR A 5 -22.50 -13.29 -26.76
C TYR A 5 -22.14 -12.36 -25.60
N ILE A 6 -20.87 -12.26 -25.29
CA ILE A 6 -20.35 -11.38 -24.24
C ILE A 6 -19.74 -10.14 -24.91
N SER A 7 -20.37 -8.97 -24.70
CA SER A 7 -19.80 -7.71 -25.16
C SER A 7 -18.64 -7.27 -24.24
N GLY A 8 -17.54 -6.84 -24.84
CA GLY A 8 -16.38 -6.39 -24.07
C GLY A 8 -15.09 -6.54 -24.86
N THR A 9 -13.97 -6.21 -24.23
CA THR A 9 -12.63 -6.32 -24.81
C THR A 9 -11.88 -7.43 -24.07
N THR A 10 -11.16 -8.29 -24.80
CA THR A 10 -10.34 -9.30 -24.13
C THR A 10 -9.15 -8.65 -23.43
N LEU A 11 -8.73 -9.24 -22.31
CA LEU A 11 -7.53 -8.77 -21.60
C LEU A 11 -6.29 -8.82 -22.49
N GLN A 12 -6.25 -9.76 -23.47
CA GLN A 12 -5.19 -9.83 -24.47
C GLN A 12 -5.13 -8.55 -25.32
N GLN A 13 -6.26 -8.10 -25.86
CA GLN A 13 -6.33 -6.85 -26.64
C GLN A 13 -5.88 -5.64 -25.80
N ILE A 14 -6.30 -5.58 -24.54
CA ILE A 14 -5.88 -4.51 -23.63
C ILE A 14 -4.36 -4.53 -23.42
N LEU A 15 -3.77 -5.71 -23.22
CA LEU A 15 -2.31 -5.85 -23.05
C LEU A 15 -1.53 -5.59 -24.33
N ASP A 16 -2.08 -5.90 -25.49
CA ASP A 16 -1.47 -5.60 -26.78
C ASP A 16 -1.35 -4.08 -27.00
N GLU A 17 -2.35 -3.32 -26.55
CA GLU A 17 -2.39 -1.86 -26.64
C GLU A 17 -1.54 -1.19 -25.55
N GLN A 18 -1.72 -1.58 -24.28
CA GLN A 18 -1.15 -0.86 -23.12
C GLN A 18 0.18 -1.44 -22.66
N LYS A 19 0.54 -2.65 -23.09
CA LYS A 19 1.73 -3.44 -22.66
C LYS A 19 1.71 -3.84 -21.19
N VAL A 20 1.45 -2.92 -20.29
CA VAL A 20 1.38 -3.14 -18.83
C VAL A 20 0.21 -2.36 -18.24
N LEU A 21 -0.33 -2.85 -17.13
CA LEU A 21 -1.43 -2.23 -16.42
C LEU A 21 -0.93 -1.64 -15.08
N LYS A 22 -1.67 -0.66 -14.56
CA LYS A 22 -1.44 -0.12 -13.22
C LYS A 22 -1.85 -1.15 -12.16
N GLU A 23 -1.17 -1.16 -11.02
CA GLU A 23 -1.45 -2.10 -9.92
C GLU A 23 -2.93 -2.10 -9.50
N GLU A 24 -3.59 -0.94 -9.45
CA GLU A 24 -5.00 -0.82 -9.12
C GLU A 24 -5.92 -1.56 -10.12
N GLN A 25 -5.61 -1.46 -11.43
CA GLN A 25 -6.34 -2.17 -12.47
C GLN A 25 -6.14 -3.68 -12.37
N VAL A 26 -4.87 -4.10 -12.14
CA VAL A 26 -4.52 -5.51 -11.94
C VAL A 26 -5.24 -6.07 -10.73
N GLU A 27 -5.25 -5.36 -9.61
CA GLU A 27 -5.95 -5.77 -8.39
C GLU A 27 -7.44 -5.98 -8.65
N ASN A 28 -8.11 -5.02 -9.30
CA ASN A 28 -9.54 -5.13 -9.60
C ASN A 28 -9.85 -6.34 -10.50
N ILE A 29 -9.07 -6.55 -11.56
CA ILE A 29 -9.25 -7.68 -12.47
C ILE A 29 -9.04 -9.01 -11.74
N ILE A 30 -7.97 -9.12 -10.97
CA ILE A 30 -7.62 -10.37 -10.29
C ILE A 30 -8.59 -10.70 -9.17
N ARG A 31 -9.10 -9.73 -8.44
CA ARG A 31 -10.13 -9.98 -7.43
C ARG A 31 -11.40 -10.58 -8.03
N GLN A 32 -11.86 -10.03 -9.13
CA GLN A 32 -13.02 -10.56 -9.82
C GLN A 32 -12.75 -11.97 -10.39
N LEU A 33 -11.58 -12.18 -11.01
CA LEU A 33 -11.18 -13.48 -11.51
C LEU A 33 -11.09 -14.52 -10.37
N CYS A 34 -10.45 -14.17 -9.26
CA CYS A 34 -10.37 -15.05 -8.09
C CYS A 34 -11.76 -15.38 -7.54
N SER A 35 -12.71 -14.44 -7.54
CA SER A 35 -14.09 -14.71 -7.12
C SER A 35 -14.78 -15.73 -8.03
N ILE A 36 -14.56 -15.63 -9.34
CA ILE A 36 -15.10 -16.62 -10.31
C ILE A 36 -14.49 -18.00 -10.06
N LEU A 37 -13.16 -18.08 -9.92
CA LEU A 37 -12.46 -19.34 -9.67
C LEU A 37 -12.86 -19.97 -8.34
N LEU A 38 -13.13 -19.16 -7.33
CA LEU A 38 -13.59 -19.64 -6.03
C LEU A 38 -14.91 -20.38 -6.14
N GLU A 39 -15.86 -19.86 -6.92
CA GLU A 39 -17.14 -20.54 -7.18
C GLU A 39 -16.94 -21.85 -7.96
N LEU A 40 -16.05 -21.86 -8.97
CA LEU A 40 -15.73 -23.07 -9.72
C LEU A 40 -15.08 -24.13 -8.81
N HIS A 41 -14.13 -23.75 -7.97
CA HIS A 41 -13.43 -24.67 -7.07
C HIS A 41 -14.32 -25.17 -5.92
N LYS A 42 -15.35 -24.39 -5.51
CA LYS A 42 -16.36 -24.81 -4.52
C LYS A 42 -17.47 -25.69 -5.09
N ALA A 43 -17.60 -25.82 -6.40
CA ALA A 43 -18.59 -26.68 -7.01
C ALA A 43 -18.41 -28.14 -6.57
N HIS A 44 -19.48 -28.92 -6.63
CA HIS A 44 -19.45 -30.35 -6.27
C HIS A 44 -19.87 -31.23 -7.47
N PRO A 45 -18.92 -31.89 -8.12
CA PRO A 45 -17.47 -31.92 -7.88
C PRO A 45 -16.77 -30.61 -8.30
N PRO A 46 -15.60 -30.27 -7.71
CA PRO A 46 -14.85 -29.08 -8.06
C PRO A 46 -14.51 -29.02 -9.55
N ILE A 47 -14.59 -27.83 -10.15
CA ILE A 47 -14.26 -27.59 -11.54
C ILE A 47 -12.94 -26.81 -11.59
N ILE A 48 -11.94 -27.37 -12.31
CA ILE A 48 -10.66 -26.74 -12.58
C ILE A 48 -10.67 -26.22 -14.00
N HIS A 49 -10.37 -24.94 -14.21
CA HIS A 49 -10.47 -24.28 -15.52
C HIS A 49 -9.37 -24.69 -16.50
N ARG A 50 -8.11 -24.76 -16.04
CA ARG A 50 -6.91 -25.24 -16.74
C ARG A 50 -6.38 -24.41 -17.91
N ASP A 51 -7.08 -23.38 -18.37
CA ASP A 51 -6.63 -22.51 -19.46
C ASP A 51 -6.89 -21.02 -19.16
N ILE A 52 -6.39 -20.55 -17.99
CA ILE A 52 -6.45 -19.16 -17.60
C ILE A 52 -5.36 -18.40 -18.34
N LYS A 53 -5.76 -17.49 -19.22
CA LYS A 53 -4.90 -16.65 -20.06
C LYS A 53 -5.61 -15.37 -20.47
N PRO A 54 -4.90 -14.31 -20.92
CA PRO A 54 -5.51 -13.04 -21.27
C PRO A 54 -6.61 -13.11 -22.34
N SER A 55 -6.50 -14.03 -23.32
CA SER A 55 -7.50 -14.20 -24.36
C SER A 55 -8.81 -14.82 -23.89
N ASN A 56 -8.80 -15.51 -22.74
CA ASN A 56 -9.99 -16.14 -22.15
C ASN A 56 -10.65 -15.26 -21.09
N ILE A 57 -10.22 -14.02 -20.94
CA ILE A 57 -10.78 -13.05 -20.00
C ILE A 57 -11.32 -11.87 -20.78
N ILE A 58 -12.62 -11.59 -20.63
CA ILE A 58 -13.28 -10.43 -21.21
C ILE A 58 -13.60 -9.43 -20.10
N ILE A 59 -13.31 -8.16 -20.37
CA ILE A 59 -13.70 -7.04 -19.52
C ILE A 59 -14.80 -6.31 -20.25
N SER A 60 -16.00 -6.30 -19.65
CA SER A 60 -17.17 -5.60 -20.19
C SER A 60 -17.01 -4.07 -20.07
N PRO A 61 -17.80 -3.25 -20.79
CA PRO A 61 -17.69 -1.78 -20.71
C PRO A 61 -17.90 -1.21 -19.30
N ASP A 62 -18.63 -1.91 -18.45
CA ASP A 62 -18.91 -1.60 -17.03
C ASP A 62 -17.80 -2.10 -16.09
N GLY A 63 -16.70 -2.66 -16.63
CA GLY A 63 -15.56 -3.13 -15.84
C GLY A 63 -15.76 -4.50 -15.19
N VAL A 64 -16.78 -5.26 -15.58
CA VAL A 64 -17.02 -6.61 -15.07
C VAL A 64 -16.15 -7.61 -15.83
N VAL A 65 -15.43 -8.42 -15.08
CA VAL A 65 -14.57 -9.50 -15.60
C VAL A 65 -15.41 -10.75 -15.85
N LYS A 66 -15.29 -11.32 -17.01
CA LYS A 66 -15.90 -12.60 -17.38
C LYS A 66 -14.82 -13.56 -17.85
N LEU A 67 -14.84 -14.78 -17.34
CA LEU A 67 -13.96 -15.88 -17.78
C LEU A 67 -14.73 -16.72 -18.78
N ILE A 68 -14.13 -16.92 -19.94
CA ILE A 68 -14.73 -17.64 -21.07
C ILE A 68 -13.92 -18.90 -21.39
N ASP A 69 -14.49 -19.76 -22.25
CA ASP A 69 -13.86 -20.97 -22.78
C ASP A 69 -13.59 -22.06 -21.72
N MET A 70 -14.65 -22.76 -21.38
CA MET A 70 -14.59 -23.91 -20.46
C MET A 70 -14.20 -25.24 -21.15
N ASN A 71 -13.70 -25.22 -22.41
CA ASN A 71 -13.38 -26.46 -23.17
C ASN A 71 -12.25 -27.27 -22.53
N ALA A 72 -11.33 -26.61 -21.83
CA ALA A 72 -10.25 -27.23 -21.08
C ALA A 72 -10.66 -27.68 -19.69
N ALA A 73 -11.82 -27.23 -19.18
CA ALA A 73 -12.23 -27.48 -17.81
C ALA A 73 -12.42 -28.95 -17.48
N LYS A 74 -12.02 -29.34 -16.27
CA LYS A 74 -12.11 -30.70 -15.77
C LYS A 74 -12.82 -30.75 -14.42
N TRP A 75 -13.72 -31.74 -14.28
CA TRP A 75 -14.27 -32.07 -12.98
C TRP A 75 -13.21 -32.79 -12.15
N SER A 76 -12.82 -32.24 -11.02
CA SER A 76 -11.90 -32.90 -10.11
C SER A 76 -12.63 -34.00 -9.33
N ARG A 77 -12.51 -35.22 -9.83
CA ARG A 77 -12.97 -36.41 -9.10
C ARG A 77 -11.83 -36.95 -8.27
N ASN A 78 -12.08 -37.33 -7.02
CA ASN A 78 -11.10 -37.80 -6.02
C ASN A 78 -10.29 -39.06 -6.39
N HIS A 79 -10.20 -39.47 -7.63
CA HIS A 79 -9.44 -40.66 -8.01
C HIS A 79 -8.61 -40.46 -9.27
N SER A 80 -7.31 -40.42 -9.03
CA SER A 80 -6.20 -41.03 -9.75
C SER A 80 -6.33 -41.17 -11.26
N GLY A 81 -5.67 -40.31 -11.95
CA GLY A 81 -5.25 -40.45 -13.33
C GLY A 81 -4.43 -39.23 -13.70
N ARG A 82 -3.22 -39.48 -14.22
CA ARG A 82 -2.48 -38.46 -14.93
C ARG A 82 -3.38 -37.86 -16.00
N ASP A 83 -3.35 -36.58 -16.19
CA ASP A 83 -4.05 -35.97 -17.31
C ASP A 83 -3.51 -36.60 -18.60
N THR A 84 -4.40 -37.26 -19.34
CA THR A 84 -4.01 -38.06 -20.54
C THR A 84 -3.77 -37.19 -21.77
N ALA A 85 -4.11 -35.91 -21.70
CA ALA A 85 -3.91 -34.94 -22.76
C ALA A 85 -3.05 -33.79 -22.26
N LEU A 86 -2.09 -33.37 -23.07
CA LEU A 86 -1.38 -32.11 -22.88
C LEU A 86 -2.36 -30.96 -23.14
N ILE A 87 -2.83 -30.30 -22.08
CA ILE A 87 -3.82 -29.24 -22.14
C ILE A 87 -3.23 -28.01 -21.47
N GLY A 88 -3.37 -26.89 -22.12
CA GLY A 88 -2.97 -25.58 -21.63
C GLY A 88 -2.17 -24.79 -22.67
N THR A 89 -2.11 -23.50 -22.47
CA THR A 89 -1.39 -22.59 -23.36
C THR A 89 0.07 -22.46 -22.90
N VAL A 90 1.01 -22.63 -23.82
CA VAL A 90 2.45 -22.47 -23.53
C VAL A 90 2.70 -21.11 -22.87
N GLY A 91 3.45 -21.13 -21.77
CA GLY A 91 3.75 -19.97 -20.94
C GLY A 91 2.78 -19.72 -19.79
N TYR A 92 1.52 -20.19 -19.88
CA TYR A 92 0.50 -20.05 -18.82
C TYR A 92 0.19 -21.36 -18.11
N ALA A 93 0.39 -22.50 -18.79
CA ALA A 93 0.09 -23.83 -18.27
C ALA A 93 1.02 -24.19 -17.12
N ALA A 94 0.44 -24.74 -16.05
CA ALA A 94 1.17 -25.23 -14.90
C ALA A 94 1.99 -26.49 -15.26
N PRO A 95 3.14 -26.74 -14.58
CA PRO A 95 4.02 -27.88 -14.88
C PRO A 95 3.30 -29.24 -14.89
N GLU A 96 2.35 -29.46 -13.99
CA GLU A 96 1.58 -30.70 -13.91
C GLU A 96 0.70 -30.95 -15.15
N GLN A 97 0.30 -29.92 -15.89
CA GLN A 97 -0.49 -30.04 -17.12
C GLN A 97 0.27 -30.67 -18.29
N TYR A 98 1.60 -30.74 -18.18
CA TYR A 98 2.44 -31.41 -19.17
C TYR A 98 2.52 -32.96 -18.96
N GLY A 99 1.53 -33.52 -18.26
CA GLY A 99 1.40 -34.96 -18.09
C GLY A 99 2.13 -35.55 -16.86
N PHE A 100 2.60 -34.68 -15.97
CA PHE A 100 3.33 -35.12 -14.77
C PHE A 100 2.40 -35.49 -13.60
N ALA A 101 1.23 -34.81 -13.48
CA ALA A 101 0.27 -35.06 -12.41
C ALA A 101 -1.18 -34.69 -12.83
N SER A 102 -2.14 -34.87 -11.93
CA SER A 102 -3.53 -34.46 -12.14
C SER A 102 -3.68 -32.97 -11.86
N SER A 103 -4.47 -32.27 -12.67
CA SER A 103 -4.86 -30.88 -12.44
C SER A 103 -5.71 -30.75 -11.18
N CYS A 104 -5.45 -29.72 -10.40
CA CYS A 104 -6.11 -29.39 -9.14
C CYS A 104 -6.32 -27.85 -9.05
N ALA A 105 -6.90 -27.37 -7.97
CA ALA A 105 -7.10 -25.92 -7.76
C ALA A 105 -5.79 -25.10 -7.87
N GLN A 106 -4.68 -25.70 -7.43
CA GLN A 106 -3.35 -25.09 -7.54
C GLN A 106 -2.86 -24.92 -8.99
N THR A 107 -3.42 -25.67 -9.94
CA THR A 107 -3.16 -25.51 -11.38
C THR A 107 -3.67 -24.14 -11.87
N ASP A 108 -4.89 -23.76 -11.50
CA ASP A 108 -5.45 -22.43 -11.84
C ASP A 108 -4.69 -21.31 -11.09
N ILE A 109 -4.29 -21.54 -9.83
CA ILE A 109 -3.48 -20.59 -9.06
C ILE A 109 -2.15 -20.28 -9.75
N TYR A 110 -1.49 -21.28 -10.35
CA TYR A 110 -0.27 -21.07 -11.13
C TYR A 110 -0.53 -20.11 -12.30
N SER A 111 -1.56 -20.37 -13.09
CA SER A 111 -1.92 -19.55 -14.25
C SER A 111 -2.32 -18.12 -13.84
N VAL A 112 -3.00 -17.96 -12.68
CA VAL A 112 -3.26 -16.64 -12.09
C VAL A 112 -1.96 -15.89 -11.78
N GLY A 113 -0.97 -16.57 -11.19
CA GLY A 113 0.35 -15.96 -10.92
C GLY A 113 1.05 -15.47 -12.18
N ILE A 114 1.07 -16.30 -13.25
CA ILE A 114 1.61 -15.91 -14.56
C ILE A 114 0.86 -14.69 -15.11
N LEU A 115 -0.48 -14.70 -15.05
CA LEU A 115 -1.32 -13.64 -15.55
C LEU A 115 -1.06 -12.31 -14.84
N VAL A 116 -0.95 -12.33 -13.51
CA VAL A 116 -0.63 -11.12 -12.72
C VAL A 116 0.72 -10.55 -13.16
N ASN A 117 1.73 -11.40 -13.31
CA ASN A 117 3.05 -10.94 -13.76
C ASN A 117 2.99 -10.32 -15.16
N MET A 118 2.27 -10.93 -16.09
CA MET A 118 2.08 -10.41 -17.44
C MET A 118 1.41 -9.04 -17.42
N MET A 119 0.37 -8.85 -16.64
CA MET A 119 -0.30 -7.55 -16.50
C MET A 119 0.62 -6.46 -15.93
N LEU A 120 1.48 -6.81 -14.95
CA LEU A 120 2.35 -5.84 -14.27
C LEU A 120 3.65 -5.55 -15.04
N THR A 121 4.16 -6.52 -15.80
CA THR A 121 5.51 -6.42 -16.39
C THR A 121 5.54 -6.54 -17.90
N GLY A 122 4.47 -7.06 -18.52
CA GLY A 122 4.39 -7.34 -19.95
C GLY A 122 5.17 -8.59 -20.39
N VAL A 123 5.81 -9.31 -19.47
CA VAL A 123 6.64 -10.49 -19.76
C VAL A 123 6.37 -11.62 -18.77
N LEU A 124 6.84 -12.83 -19.08
CA LEU A 124 6.69 -13.96 -18.18
C LEU A 124 7.57 -13.82 -16.92
N PRO A 125 7.20 -14.46 -15.78
CA PRO A 125 7.98 -14.38 -14.54
C PRO A 125 9.43 -14.85 -14.66
N GLN A 126 9.70 -15.78 -15.58
CA GLN A 126 11.04 -16.29 -15.86
C GLN A 126 11.97 -15.22 -16.47
N GLU A 127 11.40 -14.27 -17.21
CA GLU A 127 12.15 -13.15 -17.80
C GLU A 127 12.29 -12.00 -16.80
N ARG A 128 11.18 -11.63 -16.17
CA ARG A 128 11.16 -10.55 -15.16
C ARG A 128 9.99 -10.74 -14.20
N LEU A 129 10.31 -10.93 -12.94
CA LEU A 129 9.33 -10.97 -11.86
C LEU A 129 8.93 -9.53 -11.46
N ALA A 130 7.65 -9.30 -11.20
CA ALA A 130 7.16 -8.05 -10.63
C ALA A 130 7.81 -7.79 -9.26
N ARG A 131 7.96 -6.53 -8.89
CA ARG A 131 8.62 -6.12 -7.63
C ARG A 131 7.63 -5.95 -6.48
N GLY A 132 8.15 -5.91 -5.26
CA GLY A 132 7.37 -5.64 -4.06
C GLY A 132 6.43 -6.80 -3.69
N ALA A 133 5.34 -6.47 -3.02
CA ALA A 133 4.41 -7.45 -2.48
C ALA A 133 3.73 -8.31 -3.57
N TRP A 134 3.51 -7.78 -4.76
CA TRP A 134 3.03 -8.56 -5.90
C TRP A 134 4.02 -9.64 -6.31
N GLY A 135 5.32 -9.35 -6.30
CA GLY A 135 6.35 -10.33 -6.61
C GLY A 135 6.36 -11.51 -5.63
N GLU A 136 6.09 -11.28 -4.36
CA GLU A 136 5.96 -12.33 -3.34
C GLU A 136 4.77 -13.26 -3.66
N ILE A 137 3.60 -12.69 -3.98
CA ILE A 137 2.40 -13.47 -4.36
C ILE A 137 2.67 -14.29 -5.63
N ILE A 138 3.20 -13.65 -6.68
CA ILE A 138 3.50 -14.31 -7.96
C ILE A 138 4.48 -15.46 -7.74
N SER A 139 5.55 -15.22 -6.98
CA SER A 139 6.57 -16.24 -6.68
C SER A 139 5.99 -17.45 -5.95
N CYS A 140 5.02 -17.23 -5.04
CA CYS A 140 4.32 -18.32 -4.37
C CYS A 140 3.38 -19.06 -5.33
N CYS A 141 2.59 -18.34 -6.14
CA CYS A 141 1.68 -18.95 -7.11
C CYS A 141 2.40 -19.81 -8.15
N THR A 142 3.60 -19.40 -8.59
CA THR A 142 4.34 -20.01 -9.71
C THR A 142 5.39 -21.04 -9.28
N LYS A 143 5.32 -21.56 -8.06
CA LYS A 143 6.14 -22.69 -7.61
C LYS A 143 5.93 -23.92 -8.50
N MET A 144 7.01 -24.70 -8.71
CA MET A 144 6.96 -25.91 -9.53
C MET A 144 6.07 -26.97 -8.90
N ASP A 145 6.22 -27.20 -7.58
CA ASP A 145 5.39 -28.13 -6.83
C ASP A 145 4.04 -27.45 -6.47
N PRO A 146 2.90 -28.02 -6.88
CA PRO A 146 1.59 -27.51 -6.49
C PRO A 146 1.40 -27.39 -4.96
N GLN A 147 2.02 -28.23 -4.16
CA GLN A 147 1.90 -28.21 -2.70
C GLN A 147 2.65 -27.03 -2.06
N GLU A 148 3.63 -26.44 -2.73
CA GLU A 148 4.33 -25.23 -2.27
C GLU A 148 3.61 -23.95 -2.64
N ARG A 149 2.53 -24.02 -3.44
CA ARG A 149 1.68 -22.89 -3.80
C ARG A 149 0.65 -22.62 -2.70
N TYR A 150 -0.15 -21.57 -2.88
CA TYR A 150 -1.35 -21.39 -2.08
C TYR A 150 -2.29 -22.60 -2.24
N ASN A 151 -2.87 -23.07 -1.14
CA ASN A 151 -3.73 -24.26 -1.16
C ASN A 151 -5.11 -23.99 -1.78
N SER A 152 -5.55 -22.73 -1.77
CA SER A 152 -6.85 -22.31 -2.31
C SER A 152 -6.82 -20.88 -2.81
N ILE A 153 -7.79 -20.51 -3.64
CA ILE A 153 -7.99 -19.14 -4.11
C ILE A 153 -8.28 -18.18 -2.94
N ASP A 154 -8.93 -18.63 -1.87
CA ASP A 154 -9.16 -17.81 -0.66
C ASP A 154 -7.85 -17.29 -0.07
N GLN A 155 -6.77 -18.10 -0.09
CA GLN A 155 -5.45 -17.67 0.38
C GLN A 155 -4.82 -16.63 -0.55
N VAL A 156 -5.04 -16.72 -1.85
CA VAL A 156 -4.58 -15.71 -2.81
C VAL A 156 -5.31 -14.39 -2.55
N ILE A 157 -6.63 -14.43 -2.36
CA ILE A 157 -7.43 -13.23 -2.03
C ILE A 157 -6.92 -12.60 -0.73
N ALA A 158 -6.70 -13.39 0.32
CA ALA A 158 -6.17 -12.90 1.59
C ALA A 158 -4.79 -12.25 1.45
N ALA A 159 -3.91 -12.81 0.60
CA ALA A 159 -2.60 -12.23 0.31
C ALA A 159 -2.73 -10.86 -0.40
N ILE A 160 -3.67 -10.73 -1.32
CA ILE A 160 -3.98 -9.45 -1.99
C ILE A 160 -4.56 -8.43 -0.99
N ASP A 161 -5.44 -8.84 -0.06
CA ASP A 161 -5.96 -7.97 1.00
C ASP A 161 -4.85 -7.45 1.92
N HIS A 162 -3.85 -8.26 2.18
CA HIS A 162 -2.65 -7.85 2.92
C HIS A 162 -1.84 -6.76 2.22
N ILE A 163 -1.73 -6.77 0.89
CA ILE A 163 -1.10 -5.68 0.14
C ILE A 163 -1.86 -4.37 0.38
N GLN A 164 -3.18 -4.42 0.26
CA GLN A 164 -4.04 -3.24 0.40
C GLN A 164 -4.00 -2.65 1.83
N SER A 165 -3.99 -3.49 2.86
CA SER A 165 -3.87 -3.02 4.24
C SER A 165 -2.50 -2.35 4.48
N ARG A 166 -1.40 -2.95 4.00
CA ARG A 166 -0.05 -2.37 4.10
C ARG A 166 0.07 -1.03 3.38
N SER A 167 -0.50 -0.88 2.18
CA SER A 167 -0.48 0.39 1.45
C SER A 167 -1.30 1.47 2.17
N LYS A 168 -2.49 1.15 2.67
CA LYS A 168 -3.32 2.08 3.45
C LYS A 168 -2.67 2.49 4.77
N ASP A 169 -1.99 1.56 5.45
CA ASP A 169 -1.27 1.85 6.69
C ASP A 169 -0.03 2.71 6.42
N ALA A 170 0.67 2.48 5.31
CA ALA A 170 1.77 3.33 4.86
C ALA A 170 1.30 4.75 4.52
N GLU A 171 0.20 4.90 3.78
CA GLU A 171 -0.41 6.20 3.49
C GLU A 171 -0.90 6.93 4.75
N ARG A 172 -1.54 6.21 5.68
CA ARG A 172 -1.92 6.75 7.00
C ARG A 172 -0.70 7.19 7.78
N GLY A 173 0.35 6.36 7.80
CA GLY A 173 1.62 6.68 8.44
C GLY A 173 2.24 7.97 7.88
N ILE A 174 2.24 8.15 6.57
CA ILE A 174 2.73 9.37 5.90
C ILE A 174 1.87 10.58 6.30
N LYS A 175 0.54 10.49 6.19
CA LYS A 175 -0.37 11.59 6.58
C LYS A 175 -0.22 11.97 8.05
N CYS A 176 -0.11 10.99 8.96
CA CYS A 176 0.13 11.24 10.38
C CYS A 176 1.51 11.86 10.67
N ARG A 177 2.51 11.57 9.84
CA ARG A 177 3.86 12.13 10.00
C ARG A 177 3.91 13.65 9.82
N TYR A 178 3.13 14.17 8.86
CA TYR A 178 3.03 15.61 8.58
C TYR A 178 1.94 16.33 9.39
N ALA A 179 1.15 15.61 10.18
CA ALA A 179 0.18 16.23 11.05
C ALA A 179 0.87 16.92 12.25
N PRO A 180 0.41 18.13 12.65
CA PRO A 180 0.93 18.81 13.84
C PRO A 180 0.82 17.94 15.10
N PRO A 181 1.68 18.15 16.11
CA PRO A 181 1.55 17.46 17.38
C PRO A 181 0.14 17.60 17.97
N GLY A 182 -0.43 16.48 18.48
CA GLY A 182 -1.81 16.41 18.97
C GLY A 182 -2.85 15.99 17.94
N PHE A 183 -2.55 16.08 16.62
CA PHE A 183 -3.47 15.66 15.55
C PHE A 183 -3.11 14.30 14.95
N ARG A 184 -2.00 13.69 15.35
CA ARG A 184 -1.47 12.43 14.79
C ARG A 184 -2.29 11.20 15.15
N THR A 185 -2.91 11.21 16.34
CA THR A 185 -3.65 10.05 16.87
C THR A 185 -5.07 9.97 16.35
N LEU A 186 -5.56 11.02 15.64
CA LEU A 186 -6.95 11.15 15.20
C LEU A 186 -7.97 11.00 16.35
N ASN A 187 -7.52 11.09 17.61
CA ASN A 187 -8.39 11.05 18.76
C ASN A 187 -9.01 12.45 18.97
N PRO A 188 -10.35 12.59 18.97
CA PRO A 188 -11.01 13.90 19.07
C PRO A 188 -10.64 14.67 20.35
N LEU A 189 -10.41 13.96 21.46
CA LEU A 189 -10.00 14.60 22.72
C LEU A 189 -8.60 15.22 22.61
N THR A 190 -7.63 14.48 22.07
CA THR A 190 -6.25 15.00 21.90
C THR A 190 -6.21 16.14 20.90
N MET A 191 -7.03 16.10 19.86
CA MET A 191 -7.17 17.18 18.88
C MET A 191 -7.77 18.45 19.51
N LEU A 192 -8.78 18.31 20.38
CA LEU A 192 -9.40 19.41 21.11
C LEU A 192 -8.37 20.10 22.02
N PHE A 193 -7.63 19.31 22.81
CA PHE A 193 -6.57 19.85 23.70
C PHE A 193 -5.45 20.52 22.91
N ALA A 194 -5.03 19.94 21.78
CA ALA A 194 -4.02 20.54 20.92
C ALA A 194 -4.50 21.86 20.32
N THR A 195 -5.74 21.93 19.82
CA THR A 195 -6.34 23.16 19.31
C THR A 195 -6.39 24.25 20.38
N GLY A 196 -6.85 23.90 21.59
CA GLY A 196 -6.87 24.82 22.73
C GLY A 196 -5.46 25.33 23.10
N GLY A 197 -4.47 24.42 23.10
CA GLY A 197 -3.07 24.76 23.38
C GLY A 197 -2.47 25.72 22.33
N TYR A 198 -2.68 25.45 21.03
CA TYR A 198 -2.25 26.36 19.97
C TYR A 198 -2.93 27.71 20.03
N PHE A 199 -4.25 27.74 20.30
CA PHE A 199 -4.99 28.97 20.48
C PHE A 199 -4.46 29.79 21.66
N LEU A 200 -4.19 29.15 22.80
CA LEU A 200 -3.63 29.81 23.98
C LEU A 200 -2.26 30.45 23.67
N ILE A 201 -1.39 29.78 22.93
CA ILE A 201 -0.08 30.33 22.56
C ILE A 201 -0.22 31.57 21.69
N ILE A 202 -1.12 31.53 20.72
CA ILE A 202 -1.41 32.68 19.84
C ILE A 202 -1.94 33.85 20.71
N LEU A 203 -2.87 33.57 21.61
CA LEU A 203 -3.46 34.55 22.49
C LEU A 203 -2.42 35.20 23.43
N LEU A 204 -1.54 34.39 24.03
CA LEU A 204 -0.42 34.84 24.85
C LEU A 204 0.56 35.67 24.03
N GLY A 205 0.89 35.26 22.80
CA GLY A 205 1.75 36.04 21.90
C GLY A 205 1.17 37.42 21.58
N PHE A 206 -0.13 37.49 21.35
CA PHE A 206 -0.83 38.79 21.11
C PHE A 206 -0.96 39.66 22.35
N SER A 207 -1.00 39.10 23.53
CA SER A 207 -1.11 39.83 24.80
C SER A 207 0.21 40.43 25.29
N LEU A 208 1.33 40.09 24.65
CA LEU A 208 2.64 40.62 25.00
C LEU A 208 2.68 42.14 24.80
N THR A 209 3.10 42.87 25.82
CA THR A 209 3.43 44.28 25.80
C THR A 209 4.87 44.49 26.23
N VAL A 210 5.61 45.26 25.45
CA VAL A 210 7.01 45.63 25.74
C VAL A 210 7.03 47.11 25.99
N GLU A 211 7.49 47.53 27.18
CA GLU A 211 7.58 48.96 27.54
C GLU A 211 8.53 49.68 26.59
N ASN A 212 8.15 50.91 26.19
CA ASN A 212 8.93 51.80 25.32
C ASN A 212 9.20 51.28 23.88
N SER A 213 8.44 50.31 23.38
CA SER A 213 8.59 49.83 22.01
C SER A 213 7.73 50.58 21.02
N THR A 214 8.26 50.79 19.80
CA THR A 214 7.47 51.30 18.69
C THR A 214 6.41 50.26 18.27
N PRO A 215 5.27 50.70 17.64
CA PRO A 215 4.23 49.74 17.22
C PRO A 215 4.73 48.67 16.25
N THR A 216 5.79 48.95 15.50
CA THR A 216 6.40 48.02 14.56
C THR A 216 7.23 46.95 15.30
N VAL A 217 8.04 47.36 16.26
CA VAL A 217 8.83 46.46 17.10
C VAL A 217 7.93 45.56 17.95
N LEU A 218 6.83 46.13 18.50
CA LEU A 218 5.87 45.34 19.27
C LEU A 218 5.19 44.23 18.43
N ARG A 219 4.81 44.54 17.18
CA ARG A 219 4.25 43.51 16.25
C ARG A 219 5.27 42.43 15.93
N LEU A 220 6.51 42.81 15.66
CA LEU A 220 7.59 41.88 15.38
C LEU A 220 7.81 40.90 16.56
N ASN A 221 7.90 41.44 17.79
CA ASN A 221 8.10 40.65 19.01
C ASN A 221 6.96 39.67 19.23
N ARG A 222 5.71 40.07 19.01
CA ARG A 222 4.55 39.18 19.13
C ARG A 222 4.61 38.00 18.15
N ILE A 223 4.92 38.26 16.89
CA ILE A 223 5.07 37.22 15.85
C ILE A 223 6.22 36.30 16.19
N TRP A 224 7.39 36.84 16.54
CA TRP A 224 8.59 36.09 16.82
C TRP A 224 8.45 35.20 18.05
N PHE A 225 7.85 35.70 19.10
CA PHE A 225 7.54 34.94 20.33
C PHE A 225 6.62 33.75 20.00
N THR A 226 5.57 33.98 19.24
CA THR A 226 4.66 32.90 18.80
C THR A 226 5.40 31.83 18.00
N LEU A 227 6.30 32.23 17.08
CA LEU A 227 7.08 31.31 16.27
C LEU A 227 8.05 30.45 17.12
N ILE A 228 8.72 31.04 18.11
CA ILE A 228 9.62 30.30 19.04
C ILE A 228 8.84 29.24 19.79
N PHE A 229 7.68 29.59 20.38
CA PHE A 229 6.87 28.61 21.10
C PHE A 229 6.35 27.49 20.20
N MET A 230 5.93 27.81 18.98
CA MET A 230 5.54 26.80 17.99
C MET A 230 6.70 25.88 17.62
N ALA A 231 7.90 26.41 17.44
CA ALA A 231 9.10 25.62 17.15
C ALA A 231 9.42 24.64 18.30
N ILE A 232 9.29 25.09 19.54
CA ILE A 232 9.49 24.26 20.73
C ILE A 232 8.47 23.12 20.77
N ILE A 233 7.17 23.43 20.56
CA ILE A 233 6.13 22.39 20.53
C ILE A 233 6.38 21.37 19.42
N PHE A 234 6.74 21.82 18.23
CA PHE A 234 7.04 20.95 17.10
C PHE A 234 8.26 20.07 17.38
N PHE A 235 9.29 20.61 18.05
CA PHE A 235 10.45 19.83 18.46
C PHE A 235 10.07 18.75 19.51
N PHE A 236 9.39 19.12 20.61
CA PHE A 236 8.97 18.14 21.62
C PHE A 236 7.94 17.15 21.12
N GLY A 237 7.06 17.57 20.22
CA GLY A 237 6.08 16.71 19.53
C GLY A 237 6.68 15.81 18.43
N ASN A 238 8.01 15.82 18.26
CA ASN A 238 8.72 15.07 17.20
C ASN A 238 8.12 15.30 15.80
N TYR A 239 7.82 16.55 15.45
CA TYR A 239 7.26 16.88 14.15
C TYR A 239 8.24 16.53 13.03
N MET A 240 7.76 15.87 11.96
CA MET A 240 8.56 15.38 10.83
C MET A 240 9.74 14.47 11.25
N ASP A 241 9.61 13.78 12.39
CA ASP A 241 10.64 12.91 12.99
C ASP A 241 12.01 13.59 13.21
N ILE A 242 11.97 14.86 13.59
CA ILE A 242 13.18 15.66 13.86
C ILE A 242 14.07 14.97 14.89
N GLN A 243 13.49 14.41 15.96
CA GLN A 243 14.25 13.75 17.02
C GLN A 243 14.90 12.44 16.54
N GLU A 244 14.28 11.72 15.58
CA GLU A 244 14.86 10.53 14.96
C GLU A 244 16.01 10.90 14.04
N LYS A 245 15.84 11.93 13.20
CA LYS A 245 16.88 12.45 12.31
C LYS A 245 18.10 12.96 13.09
N MET A 246 17.90 13.54 14.26
CA MET A 246 18.96 13.97 15.17
C MET A 246 19.55 12.80 15.99
N GLY A 247 19.07 11.57 15.83
CA GLY A 247 19.58 10.41 16.53
C GLY A 247 19.20 10.33 18.03
N ILE A 248 18.35 11.23 18.52
CA ILE A 248 17.96 11.28 19.93
C ILE A 248 17.22 10.00 20.35
N CYS A 249 16.44 9.41 19.43
CA CYS A 249 15.71 8.17 19.68
C CYS A 249 16.64 6.94 19.84
N LYS A 250 17.89 7.01 19.37
CA LYS A 250 18.89 5.93 19.53
C LYS A 250 19.48 5.85 20.94
N ILE A 251 19.26 6.86 21.77
CA ILE A 251 19.77 6.89 23.16
C ILE A 251 18.99 5.88 24.00
N ARG A 252 19.68 4.83 24.44
CA ARG A 252 19.07 3.70 25.19
C ARG A 252 18.62 4.11 26.61
N ASN A 253 19.35 5.03 27.25
CA ASN A 253 19.02 5.51 28.58
C ASN A 253 17.91 6.57 28.53
N THR A 254 16.76 6.28 29.12
CA THR A 254 15.57 7.14 29.11
C THR A 254 15.83 8.50 29.76
N LEU A 255 16.56 8.52 30.89
CA LEU A 255 16.86 9.77 31.61
C LEU A 255 17.77 10.66 30.78
N LEU A 256 18.83 10.10 30.19
CA LEU A 256 19.73 10.83 29.31
C LEU A 256 19.00 11.38 28.08
N ARG A 257 18.10 10.60 27.50
CA ARG A 257 17.26 11.03 26.36
C ARG A 257 16.38 12.23 26.71
N ILE A 258 15.77 12.23 27.91
CA ILE A 258 14.97 13.37 28.39
C ILE A 258 15.85 14.60 28.59
N MET A 259 17.02 14.45 29.22
CA MET A 259 17.95 15.56 29.43
C MET A 259 18.41 16.18 28.10
N VAL A 260 18.74 15.35 27.09
CA VAL A 260 19.13 15.84 25.76
C VAL A 260 17.99 16.61 25.10
N LYS A 261 16.75 16.14 25.21
CA LYS A 261 15.57 16.85 24.69
C LYS A 261 15.39 18.21 25.37
N LEU A 262 15.47 18.25 26.68
CA LEU A 262 15.35 19.50 27.45
C LEU A 262 16.46 20.48 27.08
N PHE A 263 17.70 20.00 27.00
CA PHE A 263 18.84 20.81 26.60
C PHE A 263 18.69 21.40 25.20
N LEU A 264 18.27 20.61 24.22
CA LEU A 264 18.03 21.08 22.85
C LEU A 264 16.84 22.05 22.77
N GLY A 265 15.75 21.78 23.49
CA GLY A 265 14.61 22.70 23.57
C GLY A 265 15.00 24.05 24.18
N PHE A 266 15.83 24.04 25.21
CA PHE A 266 16.38 25.26 25.83
C PHE A 266 17.30 26.05 24.85
N ASN A 267 18.14 25.34 24.07
CA ASN A 267 18.96 25.99 23.04
C ASN A 267 18.11 26.61 21.92
N ILE A 268 16.98 26.01 21.54
CA ILE A 268 16.05 26.61 20.56
C ILE A 268 15.47 27.92 21.12
N LEU A 269 15.11 27.94 22.41
CA LEU A 269 14.61 29.14 23.06
C LEU A 269 15.67 30.25 23.09
N ILE A 270 16.90 29.94 23.51
CA ILE A 270 18.00 30.91 23.58
C ILE A 270 18.32 31.45 22.17
N ALA A 271 18.47 30.59 21.20
CA ALA A 271 18.74 30.99 19.82
C ALA A 271 17.64 31.91 19.28
N GLY A 272 16.38 31.60 19.59
CA GLY A 272 15.26 32.47 19.22
C GLY A 272 15.34 33.86 19.85
N ILE A 273 15.67 33.95 21.14
CA ILE A 273 15.82 35.22 21.84
C ILE A 273 17.00 36.04 21.29
N ILE A 274 18.14 35.41 21.03
CA ILE A 274 19.32 36.08 20.45
C ILE A 274 18.98 36.63 19.06
N LEU A 275 18.34 35.85 18.22
CA LEU A 275 17.92 36.29 16.88
C LEU A 275 16.95 37.49 16.98
N LEU A 276 16.02 37.47 17.92
CA LEU A 276 15.12 38.59 18.15
C LEU A 276 15.88 39.87 18.52
N ALA A 277 16.83 39.79 19.45
CA ALA A 277 17.65 40.91 19.88
C ALA A 277 18.49 41.51 18.72
N ILE A 278 19.03 40.65 17.85
CA ILE A 278 19.75 41.10 16.65
C ILE A 278 18.80 41.81 15.68
N PHE A 279 17.61 41.27 15.45
CA PHE A 279 16.61 41.92 14.59
C PHE A 279 16.14 43.28 15.14
N GLU A 280 15.97 43.38 16.44
CA GLU A 280 15.62 44.67 17.08
C GLU A 280 16.71 45.74 16.86
N GLN A 281 18.01 45.36 16.99
CA GLN A 281 19.12 46.28 16.72
C GLN A 281 19.23 46.74 15.25
N ILE A 282 18.71 45.97 14.29
CA ILE A 282 18.74 46.29 12.86
C ILE A 282 17.59 47.23 12.51
N ILE A 283 16.47 47.20 13.25
CA ILE A 283 15.27 47.96 12.95
C ILE A 283 15.20 49.29 13.74
N THR A 284 15.89 49.38 14.88
CA THR A 284 16.05 50.63 15.65
C THR A 284 17.23 51.41 15.13
#